data_e1add499c695476282d49ae68d46173d
#
_entry.id   e1add499c695476282d49ae68d46173d
#
_cell.length_a   1.000
_cell.length_b   1.000
_cell.length_c   1.000
_cell.angle_alpha   90.00
_cell.angle_beta   90.00
_cell.angle_gamma   90.00
#
_symmetry.space_group_name_H-M   'P 1'
#
loop_
_entity.id
_entity.type
_entity.pdbx_description
1 polymer ?
#
loop_
_entity_poly.entity_id
_entity_poly.type
_entity_poly.pdbx_seq_one_letter_code
_entity_poly.pdbx_strand_id
1 'polypeptide(L)'
;MSNIVLLYLTTLYYRKKEVECKMANIDLSQYGITGTTEIVYNPSYEMLFEEETNPSLEGYDKGQESELGAVNVMTGIYTGRSPKDKYIVMDENSKDTVWWTSDEYKNDNHPATEEAWNTVKEIAQKELSGKRLFVVDAFCGANKDTRMAIRFIMEVAWQAHFVKNMFICPTEEELKEFKPDFVVYNASKAKVENYKELGLNSETAVMFNITSREQVIVNTWYGGEMKKGMFSMMNYYLPLKGIASMHCSANTDMNGENTAIFFGLSGTGKTTLSTDPKRLLIGDDEHGWDDNGVFNFEGGCYAKVIDLDKESEPDIYNAIKRNALLENVTLDKDGKIDFTDKSVTENTRVSYPIDHI
;
A
#
# COMPACT_ATOMS: atom_id res chain seq x y z
N MET A 1 -30.38 -4.89 11.11
CA MET A 1 -29.04 -4.28 11.03
C MET A 1 -28.42 -4.83 9.78
N SER A 2 -28.16 -3.98 8.78
CA SER A 2 -27.62 -4.43 7.50
C SER A 2 -26.20 -4.97 7.70
N ASN A 3 -25.79 -5.93 6.89
CA ASN A 3 -24.44 -6.53 6.94
C ASN A 3 -23.31 -5.49 6.79
N ILE A 4 -23.60 -4.30 6.28
CA ILE A 4 -22.66 -3.19 6.08
C ILE A 4 -22.26 -2.53 7.41
N VAL A 5 -23.21 -2.24 8.30
CA VAL A 5 -22.92 -1.72 9.66
C VAL A 5 -22.18 -2.77 10.49
N LEU A 6 -22.47 -4.04 10.25
CA LEU A 6 -21.75 -5.14 10.89
C LEU A 6 -20.29 -5.23 10.42
N LEU A 7 -20.00 -4.95 9.14
CA LEU A 7 -18.62 -4.92 8.63
C LEU A 7 -17.81 -3.76 9.22
N TYR A 8 -18.40 -2.58 9.39
CA TYR A 8 -17.72 -1.42 9.99
C TYR A 8 -17.47 -1.65 11.49
N LEU A 9 -18.49 -2.16 12.23
CA LEU A 9 -18.35 -2.47 13.65
C LEU A 9 -17.45 -3.68 13.91
N THR A 10 -17.38 -4.65 12.99
CA THR A 10 -16.45 -5.78 13.12
C THR A 10 -15.01 -5.34 12.89
N THR A 11 -14.72 -4.41 12.00
CA THR A 11 -13.38 -3.85 11.83
C THR A 11 -12.90 -3.13 13.11
N LEU A 12 -13.79 -2.39 13.79
CA LEU A 12 -13.50 -1.73 15.07
C LEU A 12 -13.36 -2.71 16.26
N TYR A 13 -14.13 -3.81 16.28
CA TYR A 13 -14.13 -4.76 17.38
C TYR A 13 -12.90 -5.71 17.34
N TYR A 14 -12.37 -6.03 16.15
CA TYR A 14 -11.26 -6.98 15.97
C TYR A 14 -9.87 -6.37 16.20
N ARG A 15 -9.69 -5.05 16.20
CA ARG A 15 -8.39 -4.41 16.49
C ARG A 15 -7.97 -4.36 17.97
N LYS A 16 -8.77 -4.82 18.89
CA LYS A 16 -8.46 -4.75 20.34
C LYS A 16 -7.52 -5.82 20.88
N LYS A 17 -7.06 -6.77 20.07
CA LYS A 17 -6.03 -7.74 20.46
C LYS A 17 -4.91 -7.66 19.43
N GLU A 18 -3.83 -7.00 19.79
CA GLU A 18 -2.58 -7.10 19.06
C GLU A 18 -2.11 -8.56 19.05
N VAL A 19 -1.88 -9.06 17.84
CA VAL A 19 -1.30 -10.39 17.63
C VAL A 19 0.16 -10.30 18.03
N GLU A 20 0.55 -10.91 19.15
CA GLU A 20 1.96 -11.14 19.44
C GLU A 20 2.62 -11.85 18.25
N CYS A 21 3.71 -11.28 17.76
CA CYS A 21 4.50 -11.84 16.66
C CYS A 21 5.00 -13.23 17.04
N LYS A 22 4.22 -14.27 16.72
CA LYS A 22 4.74 -15.63 16.73
C LYS A 22 5.58 -15.79 15.48
N MET A 23 6.87 -16.13 15.67
CA MET A 23 7.75 -16.54 14.58
C MET A 23 7.07 -17.65 13.78
N ALA A 24 6.38 -17.27 12.70
CA ALA A 24 5.87 -18.24 11.76
C ALA A 24 7.07 -18.78 10.98
N ASN A 25 7.17 -20.09 10.89
CA ASN A 25 8.15 -20.75 10.01
C ASN A 25 7.69 -20.59 8.56
N ILE A 26 7.80 -19.35 8.02
CA ILE A 26 7.50 -19.10 6.62
C ILE A 26 8.72 -19.50 5.81
N ASP A 27 8.54 -20.46 4.92
CA ASP A 27 9.56 -20.84 3.95
C ASP A 27 9.51 -19.87 2.76
N LEU A 28 10.49 -18.95 2.69
CA LEU A 28 10.63 -18.02 1.57
C LEU A 28 11.34 -18.64 0.36
N SER A 29 11.90 -19.85 0.46
CA SER A 29 12.58 -20.51 -0.66
C SER A 29 11.62 -20.79 -1.83
N GLN A 30 10.34 -21.04 -1.55
CA GLN A 30 9.30 -21.18 -2.56
C GLN A 30 9.11 -19.90 -3.42
N TYR A 31 9.54 -18.74 -2.91
CA TYR A 31 9.54 -17.45 -3.61
C TYR A 31 10.90 -17.10 -4.19
N GLY A 32 11.85 -18.06 -4.20
CA GLY A 32 13.21 -17.85 -4.71
C GLY A 32 14.11 -17.00 -3.79
N ILE A 33 13.70 -16.78 -2.53
CA ILE A 33 14.46 -16.03 -1.52
C ILE A 33 15.08 -17.03 -0.55
N THR A 34 16.42 -17.05 -0.46
CA THR A 34 17.16 -18.05 0.31
C THR A 34 18.12 -17.42 1.32
N GLY A 35 18.53 -18.19 2.33
CA GLY A 35 19.51 -17.74 3.32
C GLY A 35 19.03 -16.59 4.23
N THR A 36 17.71 -16.39 4.35
CA THR A 36 17.12 -15.38 5.23
C THR A 36 17.59 -15.60 6.67
N THR A 37 18.14 -14.55 7.31
CA THR A 37 18.67 -14.64 8.67
C THR A 37 17.58 -14.58 9.73
N GLU A 38 16.52 -13.84 9.48
CA GLU A 38 15.35 -13.68 10.34
C GLU A 38 14.13 -13.23 9.51
N ILE A 39 12.95 -13.68 9.89
CA ILE A 39 11.67 -13.19 9.33
C ILE A 39 10.86 -12.57 10.45
N VAL A 40 10.61 -11.27 10.34
CA VAL A 40 9.69 -10.52 11.19
C VAL A 40 8.32 -10.58 10.55
N TYR A 41 7.47 -11.47 11.06
CA TYR A 41 6.18 -11.76 10.45
C TYR A 41 5.04 -10.99 11.12
N ASN A 42 4.27 -10.24 10.34
CA ASN A 42 3.15 -9.42 10.80
C ASN A 42 3.46 -8.64 12.09
N PRO A 43 4.53 -7.81 12.10
CA PRO A 43 4.97 -7.11 13.30
C PRO A 43 3.88 -6.23 13.91
N SER A 44 3.91 -6.07 15.24
CA SER A 44 3.09 -5.09 15.94
C SER A 44 3.53 -3.66 15.62
N TYR A 45 2.69 -2.65 15.88
CA TYR A 45 3.06 -1.25 15.72
C TYR A 45 4.22 -0.84 16.65
N GLU A 46 4.27 -1.38 17.87
CA GLU A 46 5.38 -1.14 18.80
C GLU A 46 6.69 -1.66 18.24
N MET A 47 6.70 -2.89 17.73
CA MET A 47 7.91 -3.47 17.12
C MET A 47 8.32 -2.66 15.89
N LEU A 48 7.39 -2.29 15.02
CA LEU A 48 7.69 -1.45 13.86
C LEU A 48 8.29 -0.11 14.25
N PHE A 49 7.74 0.54 15.27
CA PHE A 49 8.28 1.80 15.77
C PHE A 49 9.71 1.65 16.28
N GLU A 50 10.01 0.62 17.08
CA GLU A 50 11.36 0.35 17.58
C GLU A 50 12.34 0.05 16.43
N GLU A 51 11.88 -0.70 15.43
CA GLU A 51 12.70 -1.06 14.27
C GLU A 51 13.00 0.15 13.39
N GLU A 52 11.99 0.93 13.00
CA GLU A 52 12.15 2.04 12.06
C GLU A 52 12.80 3.30 12.67
N THR A 53 12.75 3.45 14.00
CA THR A 53 13.42 4.56 14.72
C THR A 53 14.73 4.16 15.34
N ASN A 54 15.23 2.93 15.13
CA ASN A 54 16.48 2.44 15.68
C ASN A 54 17.63 3.39 15.33
N PRO A 55 18.39 3.90 16.34
CA PRO A 55 19.46 4.87 16.11
C PRO A 55 20.60 4.37 15.20
N SER A 56 20.75 3.05 15.06
CA SER A 56 21.77 2.45 14.19
C SER A 56 21.42 2.47 12.71
N LEU A 57 20.17 2.79 12.35
CA LEU A 57 19.73 2.90 10.96
C LEU A 57 20.28 4.18 10.33
N GLU A 58 20.58 4.11 9.05
CA GLU A 58 21.06 5.21 8.23
C GLU A 58 20.24 5.36 6.93
N GLY A 59 20.36 6.52 6.31
CA GLY A 59 19.73 6.79 5.01
C GLY A 59 18.20 6.66 5.05
N TYR A 60 17.65 6.02 4.03
CA TYR A 60 16.19 5.87 3.86
C TYR A 60 15.59 4.72 4.69
N ASP A 61 16.40 3.91 5.38
CA ASP A 61 15.89 2.91 6.32
C ASP A 61 15.35 3.56 7.60
N LYS A 62 15.90 4.75 7.93
CA LYS A 62 15.66 5.41 9.20
C LYS A 62 14.44 6.29 9.20
N GLY A 63 13.54 6.04 10.15
CA GLY A 63 12.46 6.94 10.52
C GLY A 63 12.85 7.88 11.67
N GLN A 64 12.18 9.00 11.76
CA GLN A 64 12.29 9.98 12.84
C GLN A 64 10.92 10.20 13.47
N GLU A 65 10.84 10.08 14.80
CA GLU A 65 9.61 10.40 15.53
C GLU A 65 9.34 11.91 15.46
N SER A 66 8.09 12.27 15.15
CA SER A 66 7.63 13.65 15.15
C SER A 66 7.05 14.08 16.49
N GLU A 67 6.86 15.38 16.72
CA GLU A 67 6.21 15.94 17.90
C GLU A 67 4.79 15.41 18.14
N LEU A 68 4.13 14.88 17.11
CA LEU A 68 2.79 14.29 17.21
C LEU A 68 2.82 12.77 17.46
N GLY A 69 4.04 12.17 17.55
CA GLY A 69 4.22 10.74 17.79
C GLY A 69 4.15 9.85 16.55
N ALA A 70 3.87 10.42 15.38
CA ALA A 70 3.99 9.72 14.10
C ALA A 70 5.46 9.61 13.69
N VAL A 71 5.82 8.54 13.01
CA VAL A 71 7.16 8.40 12.42
C VAL A 71 7.18 9.02 11.04
N ASN A 72 8.22 9.81 10.75
CA ASN A 72 8.46 10.38 9.43
C ASN A 72 9.63 9.67 8.74
N VAL A 73 9.47 9.36 7.47
CA VAL A 73 10.47 8.69 6.64
C VAL A 73 10.70 9.44 5.33
N MET A 74 11.88 9.26 4.75
CA MET A 74 12.22 9.81 3.44
C MET A 74 12.21 8.69 2.39
N THR A 75 11.59 8.94 1.25
CA THR A 75 11.44 7.95 0.17
C THR A 75 12.45 8.13 -0.97
N GLY A 76 13.49 8.92 -0.74
CA GLY A 76 14.57 9.15 -1.69
C GLY A 76 14.16 10.03 -2.87
N ILE A 77 14.69 9.70 -4.05
CA ILE A 77 14.43 10.48 -5.27
C ILE A 77 12.99 10.32 -5.79
N TYR A 78 12.32 9.25 -5.39
CA TYR A 78 10.92 9.01 -5.75
C TYR A 78 10.01 9.42 -4.59
N THR A 79 9.53 10.65 -4.62
CA THR A 79 8.54 11.16 -3.66
C THR A 79 7.10 10.95 -4.12
N GLY A 80 6.90 10.14 -5.14
CA GLY A 80 5.64 9.74 -5.75
C GLY A 80 5.84 8.52 -6.61
N ARG A 81 4.75 7.98 -7.14
CA ARG A 81 4.81 6.84 -8.08
C ARG A 81 5.56 7.21 -9.36
N SER A 82 6.17 6.20 -9.98
CA SER A 82 6.84 6.34 -11.29
C SER A 82 6.06 5.62 -12.39
N PRO A 83 5.04 6.26 -13.00
CA PRO A 83 4.23 5.64 -14.04
C PRO A 83 5.04 5.18 -15.26
N LYS A 84 6.15 5.87 -15.54
CA LYS A 84 7.07 5.53 -16.64
C LYS A 84 7.82 4.22 -16.43
N ASP A 85 7.96 3.79 -15.19
CA ASP A 85 8.68 2.59 -14.79
C ASP A 85 7.71 1.46 -14.37
N LYS A 86 6.40 1.63 -14.68
CA LYS A 86 5.39 0.60 -14.47
C LYS A 86 5.26 -0.28 -15.70
N TYR A 87 5.36 -1.59 -15.52
CA TYR A 87 5.28 -2.58 -16.58
C TYR A 87 4.37 -3.74 -16.20
N ILE A 88 3.71 -4.31 -17.21
CA ILE A 88 2.91 -5.52 -17.07
C ILE A 88 3.43 -6.55 -18.07
N VAL A 89 3.65 -7.78 -17.63
CA VAL A 89 4.07 -8.87 -18.53
C VAL A 89 2.99 -9.11 -19.57
N MET A 90 3.38 -9.02 -20.84
CA MET A 90 2.50 -9.34 -21.95
C MET A 90 2.66 -10.82 -22.33
N ASP A 91 1.70 -11.62 -21.92
CA ASP A 91 1.62 -13.05 -22.18
C ASP A 91 0.26 -13.43 -22.79
N GLU A 92 0.03 -14.73 -23.00
CA GLU A 92 -1.20 -15.23 -23.61
C GLU A 92 -2.48 -14.86 -22.82
N ASN A 93 -2.40 -14.65 -21.51
CA ASN A 93 -3.55 -14.28 -20.68
C ASN A 93 -3.79 -12.77 -20.63
N SER A 94 -2.71 -11.99 -20.62
CA SER A 94 -2.78 -10.53 -20.46
C SER A 94 -2.93 -9.77 -21.77
N LYS A 95 -2.45 -10.30 -22.90
CA LYS A 95 -2.38 -9.60 -24.19
C LYS A 95 -3.72 -9.03 -24.67
N ASP A 96 -4.84 -9.75 -24.43
CA ASP A 96 -6.16 -9.39 -24.89
C ASP A 96 -7.05 -8.80 -23.79
N THR A 97 -6.56 -8.73 -22.53
CA THR A 97 -7.35 -8.29 -21.37
C THR A 97 -6.82 -7.00 -20.73
N VAL A 98 -5.60 -6.60 -21.02
CA VAL A 98 -5.02 -5.33 -20.55
C VAL A 98 -5.19 -4.28 -21.64
N TRP A 99 -5.59 -3.07 -21.21
CA TRP A 99 -5.58 -1.92 -22.10
C TRP A 99 -4.16 -1.35 -22.21
N TRP A 100 -3.44 -1.82 -23.20
CA TRP A 100 -2.04 -1.45 -23.43
C TRP A 100 -1.89 -0.02 -23.93
N THR A 101 -0.77 0.61 -23.55
CA THR A 101 -0.38 1.90 -24.13
C THR A 101 -0.11 1.73 -25.64
N SER A 102 -0.56 2.68 -26.43
CA SER A 102 -0.31 2.75 -27.88
C SER A 102 -0.13 4.19 -28.33
N ASP A 103 0.19 4.40 -29.59
CA ASP A 103 0.30 5.76 -30.14
C ASP A 103 -1.07 6.47 -30.17
N GLU A 104 -2.14 5.72 -30.36
CA GLU A 104 -3.51 6.24 -30.36
C GLU A 104 -4.06 6.46 -28.95
N TYR A 105 -3.73 5.56 -28.00
CA TYR A 105 -4.26 5.59 -26.62
C TYR A 105 -3.11 5.56 -25.61
N LYS A 106 -2.62 6.74 -25.24
CA LYS A 106 -1.55 6.86 -24.23
C LYS A 106 -2.08 6.55 -22.84
N ASN A 107 -1.40 5.61 -22.18
CA ASN A 107 -1.62 5.27 -20.76
C ASN A 107 -0.33 4.69 -20.17
N ASP A 108 -0.35 4.32 -18.88
CA ASP A 108 0.83 3.83 -18.17
C ASP A 108 0.91 2.29 -18.09
N ASN A 109 0.16 1.55 -18.93
CA ASN A 109 0.28 0.09 -18.99
C ASN A 109 1.32 -0.29 -20.06
N HIS A 110 2.59 -0.20 -19.71
CA HIS A 110 3.69 -0.55 -20.62
C HIS A 110 3.87 -2.08 -20.65
N PRO A 111 3.96 -2.70 -21.82
CA PRO A 111 4.23 -4.12 -21.92
C PRO A 111 5.68 -4.43 -21.54
N ALA A 112 5.88 -5.56 -20.86
CA ALA A 112 7.18 -6.16 -20.64
C ALA A 112 7.23 -7.59 -21.19
N THR A 113 8.43 -8.05 -21.58
CA THR A 113 8.66 -9.43 -21.95
C THR A 113 8.79 -10.33 -20.73
N GLU A 114 8.59 -11.64 -20.89
CA GLU A 114 8.88 -12.61 -19.83
C GLU A 114 10.37 -12.63 -19.44
N GLU A 115 11.28 -12.37 -20.38
CA GLU A 115 12.71 -12.26 -20.10
C GLU A 115 13.00 -11.09 -19.16
N ALA A 116 12.45 -9.91 -19.45
CA ALA A 116 12.59 -8.73 -18.59
C ALA A 116 12.00 -8.99 -17.19
N TRP A 117 10.83 -9.61 -17.13
CA TRP A 117 10.22 -10.03 -15.87
C TRP A 117 11.11 -10.95 -15.06
N ASN A 118 11.58 -12.03 -15.64
CA ASN A 118 12.41 -13.01 -14.95
C ASN A 118 13.70 -12.38 -14.44
N THR A 119 14.37 -11.54 -15.24
CA THR A 119 15.59 -10.83 -14.84
C THR A 119 15.34 -9.88 -13.67
N VAL A 120 14.29 -9.06 -13.72
CA VAL A 120 13.98 -8.12 -12.64
C VAL A 120 13.55 -8.85 -11.36
N LYS A 121 12.80 -9.94 -11.49
CA LYS A 121 12.43 -10.80 -10.37
C LYS A 121 13.65 -11.45 -9.72
N GLU A 122 14.60 -11.97 -10.49
CA GLU A 122 15.85 -12.51 -9.96
C GLU A 122 16.69 -11.45 -9.22
N ILE A 123 16.74 -10.22 -9.74
CA ILE A 123 17.41 -9.10 -9.06
C ILE A 123 16.76 -8.86 -7.68
N ALA A 124 15.43 -8.80 -7.60
CA ALA A 124 14.71 -8.61 -6.36
C ALA A 124 14.90 -9.79 -5.38
N GLN A 125 14.82 -11.01 -5.87
CA GLN A 125 15.06 -12.22 -5.07
C GLN A 125 16.47 -12.28 -4.49
N LYS A 126 17.47 -11.90 -5.29
CA LYS A 126 18.87 -11.81 -4.86
C LYS A 126 19.06 -10.72 -3.79
N GLU A 127 18.46 -9.55 -3.99
CA GLU A 127 18.51 -8.45 -3.02
C GLU A 127 17.92 -8.86 -1.67
N LEU A 128 16.78 -9.54 -1.68
CA LEU A 128 16.08 -9.97 -0.47
C LEU A 128 16.72 -11.21 0.18
N SER A 129 17.55 -11.96 -0.53
CA SER A 129 18.20 -13.16 0.01
C SER A 129 19.33 -12.82 1.00
N GLY A 130 19.57 -13.70 1.99
CA GLY A 130 20.64 -13.56 2.98
C GLY A 130 20.42 -12.46 4.03
N LYS A 131 19.23 -11.89 4.10
CA LYS A 131 18.92 -10.74 4.96
C LYS A 131 17.86 -11.06 6.02
N ARG A 132 17.70 -10.15 6.97
CA ARG A 132 16.53 -10.02 7.82
C ARG A 132 15.42 -9.36 7.02
N LEU A 133 14.22 -9.95 7.02
CA LEU A 133 13.10 -9.48 6.21
C LEU A 133 11.85 -9.27 7.06
N PHE A 134 11.03 -8.31 6.63
CA PHE A 134 9.67 -8.11 7.11
C PHE A 134 8.71 -8.77 6.12
N VAL A 135 7.83 -9.62 6.64
CA VAL A 135 6.79 -10.27 5.85
C VAL A 135 5.44 -9.91 6.44
N VAL A 136 4.61 -9.26 5.63
CA VAL A 136 3.26 -8.86 6.03
C VAL A 136 2.25 -9.56 5.14
N ASP A 137 1.37 -10.33 5.77
CA ASP A 137 0.20 -10.91 5.14
C ASP A 137 -1.01 -10.02 5.42
N ALA A 138 -1.71 -9.63 4.37
CA ALA A 138 -2.83 -8.69 4.46
C ALA A 138 -3.88 -8.95 3.38
N PHE A 139 -5.04 -8.31 3.50
CA PHE A 139 -6.10 -8.38 2.49
C PHE A 139 -6.29 -7.02 1.81
N CYS A 140 -6.56 -7.05 0.51
CA CYS A 140 -7.10 -5.93 -0.26
C CYS A 140 -8.56 -6.21 -0.57
N GLY A 141 -9.47 -5.38 -0.04
CA GLY A 141 -10.91 -5.55 -0.16
C GLY A 141 -11.58 -6.04 1.12
N ALA A 142 -12.61 -5.31 1.57
CA ALA A 142 -13.36 -5.66 2.79
C ALA A 142 -14.37 -6.80 2.56
N ASN A 143 -14.78 -7.05 1.31
CA ASN A 143 -15.66 -8.18 0.99
C ASN A 143 -14.87 -9.50 1.00
N LYS A 144 -15.21 -10.39 1.93
CA LYS A 144 -14.49 -11.67 2.14
C LYS A 144 -14.53 -12.60 0.93
N ASP A 145 -15.56 -12.51 0.10
CA ASP A 145 -15.74 -13.39 -1.06
C ASP A 145 -14.89 -12.98 -2.27
N THR A 146 -14.44 -11.72 -2.28
CA THR A 146 -13.76 -11.09 -3.43
C THR A 146 -12.43 -10.45 -3.10
N ARG A 147 -12.08 -10.35 -1.80
CA ARG A 147 -10.80 -9.79 -1.34
C ARG A 147 -9.62 -10.61 -1.86
N MET A 148 -8.52 -9.95 -2.07
CA MET A 148 -7.26 -10.57 -2.46
C MET A 148 -6.36 -10.73 -1.24
N ALA A 149 -5.89 -11.95 -0.99
CA ALA A 149 -4.90 -12.25 0.04
C ALA A 149 -3.50 -11.96 -0.52
N ILE A 150 -2.72 -11.10 0.15
CA ILE A 150 -1.46 -10.61 -0.37
C ILE A 150 -0.36 -10.87 0.65
N ARG A 151 0.78 -11.38 0.18
CA ARG A 151 2.02 -11.45 0.95
C ARG A 151 2.99 -10.40 0.45
N PHE A 152 3.37 -9.48 1.33
CA PHE A 152 4.41 -8.49 1.07
C PHE A 152 5.71 -8.96 1.70
N ILE A 153 6.80 -8.96 0.92
CA ILE A 153 8.14 -9.34 1.36
C ILE A 153 9.04 -8.13 1.13
N MET A 154 9.67 -7.62 2.20
CA MET A 154 10.45 -6.39 2.15
C MET A 154 11.58 -6.40 3.19
N GLU A 155 12.59 -5.56 2.98
CA GLU A 155 13.75 -5.45 3.86
C GLU A 155 13.73 -4.21 4.79
N VAL A 156 12.71 -3.35 4.66
CA VAL A 156 12.61 -2.07 5.36
C VAL A 156 11.41 -2.04 6.31
N ALA A 157 11.64 -1.74 7.58
CA ALA A 157 10.61 -1.79 8.62
C ALA A 157 9.44 -0.84 8.35
N TRP A 158 9.71 0.42 8.00
CA TRP A 158 8.66 1.40 7.76
C TRP A 158 7.80 1.09 6.51
N GLN A 159 8.33 0.31 5.56
CA GLN A 159 7.50 -0.18 4.44
C GLN A 159 6.49 -1.23 4.92
N ALA A 160 6.86 -2.05 5.91
CA ALA A 160 5.92 -2.95 6.58
C ALA A 160 4.88 -2.17 7.40
N HIS A 161 5.30 -1.06 8.04
CA HIS A 161 4.37 -0.13 8.71
C HIS A 161 3.37 0.49 7.71
N PHE A 162 3.84 0.96 6.56
CA PHE A 162 2.98 1.46 5.49
C PHE A 162 1.94 0.41 5.06
N VAL A 163 2.38 -0.83 4.79
CA VAL A 163 1.48 -1.93 4.41
C VAL A 163 0.46 -2.20 5.52
N LYS A 164 0.89 -2.23 6.78
CA LYS A 164 -0.01 -2.44 7.93
C LYS A 164 -1.05 -1.33 8.07
N ASN A 165 -0.72 -0.10 7.73
CA ASN A 165 -1.67 1.01 7.71
C ASN A 165 -2.66 0.90 6.55
N MET A 166 -2.17 0.53 5.36
CA MET A 166 -2.96 0.64 4.14
C MET A 166 -3.83 -0.56 3.81
N PHE A 167 -3.46 -1.76 4.29
CA PHE A 167 -4.18 -2.98 3.96
C PHE A 167 -4.94 -3.52 5.17
N ILE A 168 -5.94 -4.36 4.92
CA ILE A 168 -6.76 -4.97 5.97
C ILE A 168 -5.95 -6.07 6.63
N CYS A 169 -5.66 -5.90 7.93
CA CYS A 169 -4.93 -6.89 8.71
C CYS A 169 -5.79 -8.13 8.96
N PRO A 170 -5.29 -9.35 8.68
CA PRO A 170 -5.98 -10.58 9.02
C PRO A 170 -6.13 -10.76 10.53
N THR A 171 -7.18 -11.47 10.95
CA THR A 171 -7.31 -11.99 12.32
C THR A 171 -6.34 -13.15 12.57
N GLU A 172 -6.14 -13.53 13.84
CA GLU A 172 -5.31 -14.69 14.20
C GLU A 172 -5.81 -15.99 13.57
N GLU A 173 -7.13 -16.16 13.47
CA GLU A 173 -7.75 -17.31 12.84
C GLU A 173 -7.49 -17.32 11.35
N GLU A 174 -7.60 -16.18 10.67
CA GLU A 174 -7.33 -16.05 9.25
C GLU A 174 -5.85 -16.27 8.93
N LEU A 175 -4.94 -15.89 9.81
CA LEU A 175 -3.50 -16.12 9.63
C LEU A 175 -3.11 -17.59 9.71
N LYS A 176 -3.84 -18.43 10.46
CA LYS A 176 -3.55 -19.88 10.56
C LYS A 176 -3.71 -20.60 9.24
N GLU A 177 -4.62 -20.14 8.40
CA GLU A 177 -4.96 -20.73 7.10
C GLU A 177 -4.58 -19.82 5.92
N PHE A 178 -3.80 -18.76 6.19
CA PHE A 178 -3.47 -17.76 5.19
C PHE A 178 -2.67 -18.36 4.02
N LYS A 179 -3.20 -18.19 2.84
CA LYS A 179 -2.53 -18.52 1.58
C LYS A 179 -2.61 -17.28 0.69
N PRO A 180 -1.48 -16.72 0.27
CA PRO A 180 -1.49 -15.56 -0.59
C PRO A 180 -2.02 -15.92 -1.98
N ASP A 181 -2.94 -15.08 -2.47
CA ASP A 181 -3.35 -15.05 -3.87
C ASP A 181 -2.35 -14.28 -4.72
N PHE A 182 -1.63 -13.34 -4.08
CA PHE A 182 -0.70 -12.44 -4.74
C PHE A 182 0.54 -12.21 -3.87
N VAL A 183 1.70 -12.07 -4.49
CA VAL A 183 2.98 -11.85 -3.79
C VAL A 183 3.64 -10.57 -4.28
N VAL A 184 4.08 -9.72 -3.35
CA VAL A 184 4.81 -8.48 -3.63
C VAL A 184 6.24 -8.59 -3.11
N TYR A 185 7.20 -8.48 -4.01
CA TYR A 185 8.63 -8.39 -3.71
C TYR A 185 9.04 -6.93 -3.74
N ASN A 186 9.31 -6.33 -2.58
CA ASN A 186 9.74 -4.94 -2.49
C ASN A 186 11.23 -4.85 -2.16
N ALA A 187 12.05 -4.74 -3.20
CA ALA A 187 13.51 -4.67 -3.16
C ALA A 187 13.99 -3.24 -3.47
N SER A 188 13.64 -2.29 -2.61
CA SER A 188 13.89 -0.85 -2.84
C SER A 188 15.35 -0.50 -3.05
N LYS A 189 16.29 -1.29 -2.50
CA LYS A 189 17.75 -1.05 -2.57
C LYS A 189 18.39 -1.59 -3.83
N ALA A 190 17.71 -2.52 -4.54
CA ALA A 190 18.21 -3.07 -5.79
C ALA A 190 18.06 -2.09 -6.95
N LYS A 191 18.80 -2.34 -8.03
CA LYS A 191 18.76 -1.58 -9.29
C LYS A 191 18.80 -2.51 -10.49
N VAL A 192 18.13 -2.13 -11.58
CA VAL A 192 18.18 -2.81 -12.86
C VAL A 192 19.26 -2.14 -13.72
N GLU A 193 20.53 -2.52 -13.53
CA GLU A 193 21.66 -1.86 -14.23
C GLU A 193 21.58 -2.01 -15.75
N ASN A 194 21.11 -3.17 -16.22
CA ASN A 194 20.96 -3.50 -17.65
C ASN A 194 19.56 -3.14 -18.21
N TYR A 195 18.88 -2.16 -17.65
CA TYR A 195 17.51 -1.79 -18.01
C TYR A 195 17.30 -1.53 -19.50
N LYS A 196 18.30 -0.96 -20.21
CA LYS A 196 18.19 -0.67 -21.64
C LYS A 196 18.10 -1.93 -22.49
N GLU A 197 18.83 -2.97 -22.11
CA GLU A 197 18.83 -4.26 -22.80
C GLU A 197 17.49 -4.98 -22.64
N LEU A 198 16.83 -4.73 -21.50
CA LEU A 198 15.49 -5.26 -21.16
C LEU A 198 14.34 -4.42 -21.72
N GLY A 199 14.64 -3.31 -22.42
CA GLY A 199 13.62 -2.40 -22.95
C GLY A 199 12.91 -1.56 -21.87
N LEU A 200 13.52 -1.39 -20.69
CA LEU A 200 12.97 -0.59 -19.60
C LEU A 200 13.45 0.86 -19.70
N ASN A 201 12.69 1.76 -19.06
CA ASN A 201 12.93 3.20 -19.13
C ASN A 201 14.11 3.66 -18.25
N SER A 202 14.32 3.03 -17.10
CA SER A 202 15.34 3.40 -16.11
C SER A 202 15.80 2.19 -15.29
N GLU A 203 16.73 2.41 -14.35
CA GLU A 203 17.14 1.42 -13.35
C GLU A 203 16.03 1.03 -12.38
N THR A 204 14.88 1.73 -12.42
CA THR A 204 13.72 1.48 -11.57
C THR A 204 12.70 0.63 -12.32
N ALA A 205 12.09 -0.32 -11.63
CA ALA A 205 11.05 -1.14 -12.22
C ALA A 205 9.94 -1.44 -11.19
N VAL A 206 8.71 -1.20 -11.58
CA VAL A 206 7.50 -1.64 -10.88
C VAL A 206 6.75 -2.55 -11.84
N MET A 207 6.98 -3.86 -11.71
CA MET A 207 6.53 -4.84 -12.69
C MET A 207 5.44 -5.74 -12.11
N PHE A 208 4.48 -6.09 -12.96
CA PHE A 208 3.38 -7.01 -12.62
C PHE A 208 3.37 -8.18 -13.58
N ASN A 209 3.28 -9.37 -13.03
CA ASN A 209 2.90 -10.57 -13.77
C ASN A 209 1.51 -11.01 -13.30
N ILE A 210 0.50 -10.74 -14.13
CA ILE A 210 -0.90 -11.03 -13.82
C ILE A 210 -1.14 -12.54 -13.78
N THR A 211 -0.45 -13.30 -14.61
CA THR A 211 -0.60 -14.76 -14.71
C THR A 211 -0.02 -15.46 -13.49
N SER A 212 1.20 -15.09 -13.07
CA SER A 212 1.80 -15.65 -11.83
C SER A 212 1.29 -14.98 -10.56
N ARG A 213 0.54 -13.86 -10.68
CA ARG A 213 0.03 -13.06 -9.57
C ARG A 213 1.13 -12.53 -8.66
N GLU A 214 2.05 -11.81 -9.25
CA GLU A 214 3.21 -11.27 -8.57
C GLU A 214 3.47 -9.82 -8.99
N GLN A 215 3.99 -9.03 -8.03
CA GLN A 215 4.56 -7.71 -8.27
C GLN A 215 6.00 -7.68 -7.80
N VAL A 216 6.86 -7.04 -8.58
CA VAL A 216 8.25 -6.76 -8.20
C VAL A 216 8.45 -5.25 -8.22
N ILE A 217 9.02 -4.70 -7.14
CA ILE A 217 9.37 -3.29 -6.99
C ILE A 217 10.87 -3.18 -6.74
N VAL A 218 11.58 -2.45 -7.61
CA VAL A 218 13.03 -2.25 -7.56
C VAL A 218 13.36 -0.78 -7.67
N ASN A 219 14.32 -0.29 -6.87
CA ASN A 219 14.90 1.05 -6.90
C ASN A 219 13.91 2.21 -6.62
N THR A 220 12.82 1.94 -5.94
CA THR A 220 11.95 2.99 -5.39
C THR A 220 11.55 2.64 -3.97
N TRP A 221 11.56 3.65 -3.10
CA TRP A 221 11.22 3.50 -1.69
C TRP A 221 9.77 3.92 -1.43
N TYR A 222 9.12 4.57 -2.39
CA TYR A 222 7.79 5.14 -2.23
C TYR A 222 6.73 4.07 -1.94
N GLY A 223 6.15 4.12 -0.74
CA GLY A 223 5.17 3.13 -0.26
C GLY A 223 3.93 2.99 -1.16
N GLY A 224 3.53 4.09 -1.80
CA GLY A 224 2.39 4.13 -2.70
C GLY A 224 2.47 3.20 -3.92
N GLU A 225 3.66 2.67 -4.28
CA GLU A 225 3.78 1.66 -5.34
C GLU A 225 3.14 0.32 -4.94
N MET A 226 3.27 -0.07 -3.68
CA MET A 226 2.60 -1.28 -3.15
C MET A 226 1.08 -1.08 -3.12
N LYS A 227 0.62 0.06 -2.57
CA LYS A 227 -0.81 0.40 -2.47
C LYS A 227 -1.48 0.42 -3.84
N LYS A 228 -0.99 1.28 -4.73
CA LYS A 228 -1.59 1.47 -6.07
C LYS A 228 -1.35 0.28 -6.98
N GLY A 229 -0.33 -0.51 -6.72
CA GLY A 229 -0.13 -1.79 -7.39
C GLY A 229 -1.29 -2.73 -7.13
N MET A 230 -1.66 -2.93 -5.89
CA MET A 230 -2.78 -3.82 -5.53
C MET A 230 -4.12 -3.26 -5.98
N PHE A 231 -4.33 -1.93 -5.93
CA PHE A 231 -5.48 -1.30 -6.55
C PHE A 231 -5.57 -1.60 -8.06
N SER A 232 -4.44 -1.51 -8.77
CA SER A 232 -4.41 -1.87 -10.20
C SER A 232 -4.82 -3.33 -10.42
N MET A 233 -4.39 -4.24 -9.55
CA MET A 233 -4.77 -5.65 -9.63
C MET A 233 -6.26 -5.87 -9.32
N MET A 234 -6.83 -5.18 -8.33
CA MET A 234 -8.27 -5.22 -8.07
C MET A 234 -9.06 -4.67 -9.26
N ASN A 235 -8.59 -3.56 -9.90
CA ASN A 235 -9.19 -3.03 -11.13
C ASN A 235 -9.09 -3.98 -12.32
N TYR A 236 -8.16 -4.91 -12.31
CA TYR A 236 -8.05 -5.93 -13.34
C TYR A 236 -8.96 -7.13 -13.04
N TYR A 237 -8.85 -7.72 -11.82
CA TYR A 237 -9.51 -8.99 -11.51
C TYR A 237 -11.02 -8.84 -11.21
N LEU A 238 -11.47 -7.76 -10.56
CA LEU A 238 -12.87 -7.61 -10.19
C LEU A 238 -13.82 -7.44 -11.39
N PRO A 239 -13.49 -6.62 -12.41
CA PRO A 239 -14.33 -6.50 -13.59
C PRO A 239 -14.49 -7.83 -14.35
N LEU A 240 -13.47 -8.68 -14.38
CA LEU A 240 -13.56 -10.03 -14.96
C LEU A 240 -14.56 -10.94 -14.21
N LYS A 241 -14.90 -10.59 -12.97
CA LYS A 241 -15.94 -11.26 -12.16
C LYS A 241 -17.29 -10.53 -12.18
N GLY A 242 -17.42 -9.47 -13.00
CA GLY A 242 -18.63 -8.66 -13.07
C GLY A 242 -18.82 -7.68 -11.91
N ILE A 243 -17.75 -7.39 -11.15
CA ILE A 243 -17.73 -6.49 -10.00
C ILE A 243 -17.12 -5.16 -10.43
N ALA A 244 -17.77 -4.04 -10.12
CA ALA A 244 -17.19 -2.73 -10.41
C ALA A 244 -16.00 -2.43 -9.47
N SER A 245 -14.94 -1.87 -10.02
CA SER A 245 -13.80 -1.35 -9.29
C SER A 245 -13.63 0.13 -9.57
N MET A 246 -13.50 0.96 -8.53
CA MET A 246 -13.67 2.41 -8.66
C MET A 246 -12.61 3.16 -7.85
N HIS A 247 -12.03 4.20 -8.47
CA HIS A 247 -11.24 5.21 -7.78
C HIS A 247 -12.17 6.35 -7.34
N CYS A 248 -12.72 6.24 -6.15
CA CYS A 248 -13.71 7.16 -5.59
C CYS A 248 -13.66 7.15 -4.07
N SER A 249 -14.21 8.18 -3.44
CA SER A 249 -14.61 8.10 -2.03
C SER A 249 -16.05 7.59 -1.92
N ALA A 250 -16.42 7.02 -0.79
CA ALA A 250 -17.77 6.57 -0.54
C ALA A 250 -18.17 6.74 0.92
N ASN A 251 -19.42 7.10 1.14
CA ASN A 251 -20.05 7.13 2.47
C ASN A 251 -21.48 6.62 2.42
N THR A 252 -22.06 6.39 3.59
CA THR A 252 -23.44 5.96 3.72
C THR A 252 -24.15 6.75 4.83
N ASP A 253 -25.48 6.72 4.90
CA ASP A 253 -26.19 7.33 6.02
C ASP A 253 -25.94 6.58 7.34
N MET A 254 -26.41 7.12 8.44
CA MET A 254 -26.19 6.55 9.78
C MET A 254 -26.87 5.18 10.02
N ASN A 255 -27.69 4.72 9.08
CA ASN A 255 -28.34 3.40 9.10
C ASN A 255 -27.57 2.38 8.25
N GLY A 256 -26.52 2.80 7.52
CA GLY A 256 -25.81 1.96 6.55
C GLY A 256 -26.55 1.80 5.23
N GLU A 257 -27.45 2.74 4.92
CA GLU A 257 -28.24 2.79 3.68
C GLU A 257 -27.88 4.06 2.88
N ASN A 258 -28.43 4.22 1.69
CA ASN A 258 -28.25 5.43 0.87
C ASN A 258 -26.77 5.78 0.64
N THR A 259 -26.01 4.81 0.13
CA THR A 259 -24.59 4.99 -0.19
C THR A 259 -24.40 6.07 -1.26
N ALA A 260 -23.49 7.01 -1.01
CA ALA A 260 -23.04 8.01 -1.96
C ALA A 260 -21.61 7.72 -2.39
N ILE A 261 -21.33 7.90 -3.69
CA ILE A 261 -20.03 7.68 -4.31
C ILE A 261 -19.56 9.00 -4.92
N PHE A 262 -18.32 9.39 -4.63
CA PHE A 262 -17.75 10.67 -5.05
C PHE A 262 -16.57 10.43 -6.01
N PHE A 263 -16.75 10.76 -7.27
CA PHE A 263 -15.69 10.74 -8.28
C PHE A 263 -15.06 12.11 -8.45
N GLY A 264 -13.79 12.16 -8.76
CA GLY A 264 -13.06 13.39 -9.08
C GLY A 264 -11.56 13.18 -9.08
N LEU A 265 -10.82 14.15 -9.61
CA LEU A 265 -9.36 14.14 -9.59
C LEU A 265 -8.80 14.42 -8.18
N SER A 266 -7.50 14.22 -7.99
CA SER A 266 -6.82 14.59 -6.74
C SER A 266 -7.02 16.09 -6.45
N GLY A 267 -7.32 16.45 -5.20
CA GLY A 267 -7.52 17.83 -4.77
C GLY A 267 -8.89 18.45 -5.14
N THR A 268 -9.85 17.67 -5.66
CA THR A 268 -11.20 18.17 -6.00
C THR A 268 -12.19 18.11 -4.84
N GLY A 269 -11.76 17.70 -3.65
CA GLY A 269 -12.60 17.67 -2.45
C GLY A 269 -13.37 16.36 -2.24
N LYS A 270 -12.99 15.26 -2.90
CA LYS A 270 -13.64 13.95 -2.68
C LYS A 270 -13.63 13.54 -1.20
N THR A 271 -12.45 13.53 -0.59
CA THR A 271 -12.29 13.16 0.81
C THR A 271 -13.09 14.09 1.73
N THR A 272 -13.00 15.40 1.53
CA THR A 272 -13.75 16.40 2.31
C THR A 272 -15.26 16.19 2.23
N LEU A 273 -15.79 15.85 1.05
CA LEU A 273 -17.22 15.60 0.89
C LEU A 273 -17.66 14.26 1.49
N SER A 274 -16.80 13.26 1.47
CA SER A 274 -17.14 11.93 2.00
C SER A 274 -17.02 11.82 3.53
N THR A 275 -16.27 12.71 4.18
CA THR A 275 -16.07 12.75 5.64
C THR A 275 -17.10 13.61 6.36
N ASP A 276 -18.31 13.78 5.82
CA ASP A 276 -19.42 14.47 6.48
C ASP A 276 -19.74 13.78 7.82
N PRO A 277 -19.69 14.50 8.98
CA PRO A 277 -19.94 13.92 10.30
C PRO A 277 -21.36 13.39 10.51
N LYS A 278 -22.28 13.68 9.58
CA LYS A 278 -23.65 13.14 9.56
C LYS A 278 -23.78 11.84 8.78
N ARG A 279 -22.68 11.33 8.26
CA ARG A 279 -22.63 10.11 7.43
C ARG A 279 -21.50 9.20 7.91
N LEU A 280 -21.60 7.91 7.64
CA LEU A 280 -20.55 6.93 7.93
C LEU A 280 -19.62 6.81 6.73
N LEU A 281 -18.33 7.07 6.91
CA LEU A 281 -17.33 6.87 5.89
C LEU A 281 -17.17 5.37 5.58
N ILE A 282 -17.22 5.00 4.30
CA ILE A 282 -16.85 3.66 3.83
C ILE A 282 -15.35 3.65 3.51
N GLY A 283 -14.87 4.68 2.80
CA GLY A 283 -13.46 4.90 2.49
C GLY A 283 -13.27 6.14 1.63
N ASP A 284 -12.02 6.59 1.50
CA ASP A 284 -11.70 7.88 0.88
C ASP A 284 -11.13 7.78 -0.55
N ASP A 285 -10.69 6.58 -1.01
CA ASP A 285 -9.95 6.49 -2.27
C ASP A 285 -10.33 5.31 -3.20
N GLU A 286 -10.50 4.07 -2.71
CA GLU A 286 -10.58 2.87 -3.54
C GLU A 286 -11.70 1.92 -3.11
N HIS A 287 -12.63 1.61 -4.01
CA HIS A 287 -13.82 0.82 -3.70
C HIS A 287 -14.18 -0.20 -4.78
N GLY A 288 -14.81 -1.28 -4.33
CA GLY A 288 -15.55 -2.20 -5.17
C GLY A 288 -17.06 -2.05 -4.96
N TRP A 289 -17.84 -2.46 -5.95
CA TRP A 289 -19.30 -2.50 -5.87
C TRP A 289 -19.80 -3.78 -6.51
N ASP A 290 -20.43 -4.62 -5.70
CA ASP A 290 -21.09 -5.85 -6.10
C ASP A 290 -22.58 -5.85 -5.72
N ASP A 291 -23.26 -7.00 -5.84
CA ASP A 291 -24.69 -7.14 -5.52
C ASP A 291 -25.01 -6.90 -4.04
N ASN A 292 -24.01 -6.96 -3.15
CA ASN A 292 -24.15 -6.72 -1.71
C ASN A 292 -23.90 -5.26 -1.31
N GLY A 293 -23.35 -4.45 -2.21
CA GLY A 293 -23.10 -3.03 -2.00
C GLY A 293 -21.66 -2.59 -2.26
N VAL A 294 -21.35 -1.37 -1.82
CA VAL A 294 -20.02 -0.76 -1.96
C VAL A 294 -19.13 -1.17 -0.80
N PHE A 295 -17.90 -1.57 -1.09
CA PHE A 295 -16.93 -1.97 -0.09
C PHE A 295 -15.56 -1.32 -0.34
N ASN A 296 -14.84 -0.99 0.74
CA ASN A 296 -13.51 -0.40 0.70
C ASN A 296 -12.46 -1.48 0.40
N PHE A 297 -11.39 -1.11 -0.34
CA PHE A 297 -10.23 -1.98 -0.55
C PHE A 297 -9.21 -1.88 0.59
N GLU A 298 -9.22 -0.81 1.33
CA GLU A 298 -8.16 -0.38 2.22
C GLU A 298 -8.47 -0.63 3.71
N GLY A 299 -7.41 -0.77 4.51
CA GLY A 299 -7.47 -0.86 5.97
C GLY A 299 -7.23 0.46 6.69
N GLY A 300 -6.91 1.52 5.96
CA GLY A 300 -6.65 2.86 6.47
C GLY A 300 -6.72 3.92 5.39
N CYS A 301 -6.15 5.09 5.67
CA CYS A 301 -6.19 6.25 4.78
C CYS A 301 -4.79 6.72 4.40
N TYR A 302 -4.65 7.32 3.22
CA TYR A 302 -3.40 7.86 2.69
C TYR A 302 -3.60 9.28 2.17
N ALA A 303 -3.44 10.26 3.04
CA ALA A 303 -3.72 11.65 2.77
C ALA A 303 -2.48 12.46 2.36
N LYS A 304 -2.68 13.51 1.56
CA LYS A 304 -1.68 14.54 1.29
C LYS A 304 -1.65 15.52 2.46
N VAL A 305 -0.44 15.90 2.93
CA VAL A 305 -0.28 16.77 4.09
C VAL A 305 0.50 18.04 3.82
N ILE A 306 0.84 18.34 2.56
CA ILE A 306 1.39 19.66 2.24
C ILE A 306 0.33 20.73 2.48
N ASP A 307 0.74 21.82 3.13
CA ASP A 307 -0.13 22.92 3.54
C ASP A 307 -1.30 22.48 4.46
N LEU A 308 -1.16 21.33 5.16
CA LEU A 308 -2.19 20.81 6.08
C LEU A 308 -2.45 21.81 7.20
N ASP A 309 -3.69 22.23 7.33
CA ASP A 309 -4.16 23.15 8.36
C ASP A 309 -5.15 22.46 9.30
N LYS A 310 -4.89 22.59 10.59
CA LYS A 310 -5.69 21.91 11.64
C LYS A 310 -7.15 22.36 11.69
N GLU A 311 -7.46 23.60 11.33
CA GLU A 311 -8.81 24.13 11.36
C GLU A 311 -9.62 23.70 10.12
N SER A 312 -8.93 23.60 8.97
CA SER A 312 -9.56 23.24 7.71
C SER A 312 -9.72 21.73 7.53
N GLU A 313 -8.77 20.93 8.03
CA GLU A 313 -8.73 19.47 7.87
C GLU A 313 -8.44 18.77 9.22
N PRO A 314 -9.32 18.97 10.23
CA PRO A 314 -9.08 18.50 11.59
C PRO A 314 -8.97 16.97 11.69
N ASP A 315 -9.70 16.22 10.88
CA ASP A 315 -9.69 14.75 10.90
C ASP A 315 -8.32 14.21 10.48
N ILE A 316 -7.74 14.71 9.37
CA ILE A 316 -6.41 14.31 8.92
C ILE A 316 -5.36 14.75 9.95
N TYR A 317 -5.43 15.99 10.45
CA TYR A 317 -4.47 16.48 11.44
C TYR A 317 -4.49 15.64 12.73
N ASN A 318 -5.67 15.32 13.27
CA ASN A 318 -5.82 14.54 14.49
C ASN A 318 -5.47 13.04 14.29
N ALA A 319 -5.48 12.56 13.05
CA ALA A 319 -5.03 11.20 12.72
C ALA A 319 -3.50 11.07 12.73
N ILE A 320 -2.75 12.19 12.67
CA ILE A 320 -1.28 12.19 12.79
C ILE A 320 -0.90 12.03 14.26
N LYS A 321 -0.75 10.79 14.68
CA LYS A 321 -0.38 10.38 16.05
C LYS A 321 0.38 9.06 15.99
N ARG A 322 0.70 8.46 17.13
CA ARG A 322 1.33 7.13 17.20
C ARG A 322 0.65 6.16 16.23
N ASN A 323 1.41 5.34 15.51
CA ASN A 323 1.00 4.42 14.47
C ASN A 323 0.63 5.08 13.11
N ALA A 324 0.68 6.40 12.98
CA ALA A 324 0.70 7.04 11.67
C ALA A 324 2.13 7.12 11.13
N LEU A 325 2.26 7.05 9.80
CA LEU A 325 3.54 7.16 9.10
C LEU A 325 3.50 8.35 8.13
N LEU A 326 4.37 9.33 8.37
CA LEU A 326 4.60 10.46 7.49
C LEU A 326 5.65 10.11 6.44
N GLU A 327 5.47 10.59 5.22
CA GLU A 327 6.44 10.42 4.12
C GLU A 327 6.85 11.79 3.57
N ASN A 328 8.18 12.03 3.56
CA ASN A 328 8.83 13.21 2.96
C ASN A 328 8.44 14.56 3.59
N VAL A 329 7.97 14.55 4.82
CA VAL A 329 7.67 15.77 5.57
C VAL A 329 8.96 16.30 6.21
N THR A 330 9.14 17.60 6.27
CA THR A 330 10.29 18.21 6.92
C THR A 330 10.07 18.28 8.43
N LEU A 331 11.02 17.76 9.19
CA LEU A 331 11.07 17.87 10.64
C LEU A 331 12.30 18.67 11.04
N ASP A 332 12.19 19.50 12.09
CA ASP A 332 13.35 20.07 12.73
C ASP A 332 14.07 19.04 13.65
N LYS A 333 15.16 19.48 14.31
CA LYS A 333 15.95 18.63 15.22
C LYS A 333 15.18 18.12 16.44
N ASP A 334 14.09 18.79 16.81
CA ASP A 334 13.24 18.48 17.96
C ASP A 334 11.98 17.71 17.53
N GLY A 335 11.90 17.31 16.25
CA GLY A 335 10.77 16.54 15.67
C GLY A 335 9.56 17.40 15.32
N LYS A 336 9.68 18.73 15.34
CA LYS A 336 8.58 19.61 14.98
C LYS A 336 8.33 19.58 13.49
N ILE A 337 7.06 19.47 13.14
CA ILE A 337 6.60 19.31 11.75
C ILE A 337 6.44 20.68 11.07
N ASP A 338 6.95 20.79 9.84
CA ASP A 338 6.62 21.89 8.93
C ASP A 338 5.86 21.36 7.71
N PHE A 339 4.53 21.44 7.75
CA PHE A 339 3.67 21.05 6.64
C PHE A 339 3.73 22.01 5.44
N THR A 340 4.34 23.21 5.58
CA THR A 340 4.43 24.19 4.50
C THR A 340 5.70 24.07 3.69
N ASP A 341 6.69 23.33 4.18
CA ASP A 341 7.97 23.15 3.50
C ASP A 341 7.83 22.23 2.27
N LYS A 342 8.14 22.78 1.11
CA LYS A 342 8.11 22.12 -0.20
C LYS A 342 9.50 21.79 -0.73
N SER A 343 10.53 21.94 0.09
CA SER A 343 11.93 21.74 -0.33
C SER A 343 12.24 20.31 -0.76
N VAL A 344 11.58 19.32 -0.15
CA VAL A 344 11.69 17.91 -0.54
C VAL A 344 10.71 17.59 -1.67
N THR A 345 9.43 17.91 -1.47
CA THR A 345 8.36 17.65 -2.44
C THR A 345 7.06 18.35 -2.04
N GLU A 346 6.20 18.63 -3.01
CA GLU A 346 4.79 18.99 -2.75
C GLU A 346 3.89 17.76 -2.51
N ASN A 347 4.44 16.54 -2.59
CA ASN A 347 3.71 15.29 -2.41
C ASN A 347 3.99 14.63 -1.06
N THR A 348 4.08 15.44 0.00
CA THR A 348 4.16 14.94 1.37
C THR A 348 2.90 14.16 1.73
N ARG A 349 3.04 13.04 2.44
CA ARG A 349 1.94 12.13 2.73
C ARG A 349 1.91 11.70 4.18
N VAL A 350 0.73 11.23 4.61
CA VAL A 350 0.56 10.44 5.84
C VAL A 350 -0.29 9.22 5.52
N SER A 351 0.15 8.06 6.00
CA SER A 351 -0.71 6.87 6.11
C SER A 351 -1.07 6.64 7.57
N TYR A 352 -2.32 6.25 7.83
CA TYR A 352 -2.80 5.94 9.16
C TYR A 352 -3.91 4.89 9.11
N PRO A 353 -4.04 4.06 10.17
CA PRO A 353 -5.09 3.07 10.24
C PRO A 353 -6.48 3.73 10.38
N ILE A 354 -7.52 3.08 9.89
CA ILE A 354 -8.89 3.64 9.82
C ILE A 354 -9.47 4.03 11.19
N ASP A 355 -9.00 3.44 12.27
CA ASP A 355 -9.45 3.77 13.64
C ASP A 355 -8.84 5.06 14.21
N HIS A 356 -8.04 5.77 13.43
CA HIS A 356 -7.57 7.11 13.81
C HIS A 356 -8.59 8.21 13.54
N ILE A 357 -9.61 7.95 12.72
CA ILE A 357 -10.69 8.88 12.36
C ILE A 357 -12.07 8.36 12.76
#